data_db1aad7db8685280145377bc22b07106
#
_entry.id   db1aad7db8685280145377bc22b07106
#
_cell.length_a   1.000
_cell.length_b   1.000
_cell.length_c   1.000
_cell.angle_alpha   90.00
_cell.angle_beta   90.00
_cell.angle_gamma   90.00
#
_symmetry.space_group_name_H-M   'P 1'
#
loop_
_entity.id
_entity.type
_entity.pdbx_description
1 polymer ?
#
loop_
_entity_poly.entity_id
_entity_poly.type
_entity_poly.pdbx_seq_one_letter_code
_entity_poly.pdbx_strand_id
1 'polypeptide(L)'
;MGHFCKIIIKDEVNVKIDNLDLDTRKALVKKFKYFLPSARYQAAYKLGRWDGCVSFFGLGGATFLNLLPEVIEILISQGYDPVLEDLRISEPLEFDKVSEDYWGDQSWPEGHRFAGEKIRLRDDQVEVVNKFLENPQCIQEIATGAGKTIMTATLSKICEKYGRSIIVVPNKSLVEQTEEDFVNVGLDVGVYYGDRKELGRTHTICTWQSLNILDKKSKNASDDSDQLT
;
A
#
# COMPACT_ATOMS: atom_id res chain seq x y z
N MET A 1 7.34 -35.79 -16.98
CA MET A 1 7.52 -34.45 -17.60
C MET A 1 6.68 -33.50 -16.78
N GLY A 2 7.28 -32.46 -16.20
CA GLY A 2 6.54 -31.45 -15.46
C GLY A 2 5.59 -30.67 -16.38
N HIS A 3 4.42 -30.29 -15.87
CA HIS A 3 3.51 -29.44 -16.61
C HIS A 3 4.06 -28.00 -16.60
N PHE A 4 4.28 -27.42 -17.77
CA PHE A 4 4.73 -26.04 -17.89
C PHE A 4 3.61 -25.08 -17.47
N CYS A 5 3.92 -24.09 -16.59
CA CYS A 5 3.05 -22.95 -16.33
C CYS A 5 3.82 -21.63 -16.42
N LYS A 6 3.13 -20.56 -16.82
CA LYS A 6 3.71 -19.24 -17.00
C LYS A 6 3.20 -18.30 -15.91
N ILE A 7 4.10 -17.71 -15.13
CA ILE A 7 3.79 -16.71 -14.10
C ILE A 7 4.18 -15.34 -14.66
N ILE A 8 3.20 -14.45 -14.77
CA ILE A 8 3.38 -13.10 -15.31
C ILE A 8 3.14 -12.11 -14.17
N ILE A 9 4.20 -11.45 -13.70
CA ILE A 9 4.11 -10.33 -12.75
C ILE A 9 3.78 -9.08 -13.58
N LYS A 10 2.58 -8.53 -13.41
CA LYS A 10 2.10 -7.39 -14.20
C LYS A 10 2.51 -6.05 -13.60
N ASP A 11 2.44 -5.96 -12.29
CA ASP A 11 2.76 -4.79 -11.49
C ASP A 11 3.11 -5.20 -10.05
N GLU A 12 3.30 -4.26 -9.14
CA GLU A 12 3.65 -4.48 -7.73
C GLU A 12 2.58 -5.20 -6.92
N VAL A 13 1.40 -5.42 -7.50
CA VAL A 13 0.26 -6.05 -6.82
C VAL A 13 -0.23 -7.29 -7.55
N ASN A 14 -0.33 -7.23 -8.88
CA ASN A 14 -1.07 -8.18 -9.69
C ASN A 14 -0.17 -9.18 -10.40
N VAL A 15 -0.51 -10.45 -10.26
CA VAL A 15 0.12 -11.58 -10.94
C VAL A 15 -0.93 -12.37 -11.72
N LYS A 16 -0.54 -12.87 -12.88
CA LYS A 16 -1.34 -13.78 -13.69
C LYS A 16 -0.57 -15.08 -13.88
N ILE A 17 -1.27 -16.21 -13.72
CA ILE A 17 -0.70 -17.54 -13.94
C ILE A 17 -1.48 -18.23 -15.05
N ASP A 18 -0.80 -18.56 -16.13
CA ASP A 18 -1.37 -19.22 -17.28
C ASP A 18 -0.92 -20.69 -17.35
N ASN A 19 -1.61 -21.46 -18.19
CA ASN A 19 -1.38 -22.89 -18.45
C ASN A 19 -1.56 -23.79 -17.22
N LEU A 20 -2.47 -23.44 -16.30
CA LEU A 20 -2.92 -24.32 -15.24
C LEU A 20 -4.15 -25.11 -15.69
N ASP A 21 -4.24 -26.39 -15.33
CA ASP A 21 -5.46 -27.15 -15.49
C ASP A 21 -6.58 -26.66 -14.57
N LEU A 22 -7.81 -27.07 -14.84
CA LEU A 22 -8.99 -26.57 -14.11
C LEU A 22 -9.02 -27.04 -12.65
N ASP A 23 -8.52 -28.23 -12.37
CA ASP A 23 -8.57 -28.80 -11.01
C ASP A 23 -7.53 -28.12 -10.11
N THR A 24 -6.33 -27.86 -10.62
CA THR A 24 -5.32 -27.02 -9.95
C THR A 24 -5.85 -25.61 -9.67
N ARG A 25 -6.52 -24.96 -10.66
CA ARG A 25 -7.12 -23.64 -10.43
C ARG A 25 -8.18 -23.66 -9.34
N LYS A 26 -9.06 -24.66 -9.32
CA LYS A 26 -10.08 -24.83 -8.27
C LYS A 26 -9.45 -25.06 -6.90
N ALA A 27 -8.38 -25.85 -6.83
CA ALA A 27 -7.64 -26.10 -5.59
C ALA A 27 -7.01 -24.80 -5.04
N LEU A 28 -6.37 -23.99 -5.89
CA LEU A 28 -5.80 -22.71 -5.51
C LEU A 28 -6.90 -21.71 -5.09
N VAL A 29 -8.02 -21.62 -5.81
CA VAL A 29 -9.17 -20.79 -5.38
C VAL A 29 -9.65 -21.20 -4.00
N LYS A 30 -9.76 -22.49 -3.72
CA LYS A 30 -10.19 -23.01 -2.41
C LYS A 30 -9.16 -22.72 -1.33
N LYS A 31 -7.89 -22.89 -1.60
CA LYS A 31 -6.77 -22.65 -0.67
C LYS A 31 -6.70 -21.18 -0.25
N PHE A 32 -6.81 -20.25 -1.22
CA PHE A 32 -6.72 -18.81 -1.00
C PHE A 32 -8.07 -18.12 -0.81
N LYS A 33 -9.07 -18.86 -0.36
CA LYS A 33 -10.40 -18.36 -0.05
C LYS A 33 -10.52 -18.09 1.45
N TYR A 34 -10.91 -16.86 1.82
CA TYR A 34 -11.04 -16.43 3.19
C TYR A 34 -12.47 -15.96 3.49
N PHE A 35 -13.06 -16.47 4.57
CA PHE A 35 -14.37 -16.01 5.04
C PHE A 35 -14.21 -14.70 5.84
N LEU A 36 -14.93 -13.66 5.45
CA LEU A 36 -14.93 -12.38 6.15
C LEU A 36 -15.86 -12.45 7.36
N PRO A 37 -15.39 -12.27 8.60
CA PRO A 37 -16.24 -12.27 9.79
C PRO A 37 -17.37 -11.24 9.71
N SER A 38 -17.12 -10.09 9.08
CA SER A 38 -18.11 -9.03 8.84
C SER A 38 -19.21 -9.41 7.84
N ALA A 39 -19.02 -10.46 7.06
CA ALA A 39 -20.04 -10.93 6.08
C ALA A 39 -21.36 -11.27 6.75
N ARG A 40 -21.34 -11.80 7.97
CA ARG A 40 -22.52 -12.15 8.75
C ARG A 40 -23.51 -10.98 8.94
N TYR A 41 -23.02 -9.76 8.87
CA TYR A 41 -23.81 -8.53 9.02
C TYR A 41 -24.25 -7.94 7.67
N GLN A 42 -23.78 -8.45 6.56
CA GLN A 42 -24.09 -7.94 5.22
C GLN A 42 -25.35 -8.57 4.65
N ALA A 43 -26.18 -7.75 3.99
CA ALA A 43 -27.43 -8.20 3.38
C ALA A 43 -27.22 -9.25 2.29
N ALA A 44 -26.17 -9.12 1.49
CA ALA A 44 -25.84 -10.07 0.44
C ALA A 44 -25.59 -11.50 0.97
N TYR A 45 -24.91 -11.61 2.11
CA TYR A 45 -24.69 -12.90 2.78
C TYR A 45 -25.99 -13.45 3.37
N LYS A 46 -26.75 -12.61 4.09
CA LYS A 46 -28.03 -13.01 4.72
C LYS A 46 -29.07 -13.50 3.69
N LEU A 47 -29.03 -12.93 2.47
CA LEU A 47 -29.92 -13.31 1.37
C LEU A 47 -29.37 -14.44 0.51
N GLY A 48 -28.25 -15.07 0.88
CA GLY A 48 -27.63 -16.15 0.12
C GLY A 48 -27.06 -15.77 -1.24
N ARG A 49 -26.91 -14.45 -1.53
CA ARG A 49 -26.36 -13.94 -2.80
C ARG A 49 -24.83 -13.94 -2.82
N TRP A 50 -24.20 -14.11 -1.71
CA TRP A 50 -22.77 -14.19 -1.52
C TRP A 50 -22.45 -15.15 -0.38
N ASP A 51 -21.39 -15.92 -0.51
CA ASP A 51 -20.97 -16.93 0.47
C ASP A 51 -20.14 -16.38 1.64
N GLY A 52 -19.97 -15.06 1.70
CA GLY A 52 -19.20 -14.38 2.76
C GLY A 52 -17.67 -14.47 2.58
N CYS A 53 -17.22 -15.03 1.48
CA CYS A 53 -15.78 -15.23 1.24
C CYS A 53 -15.22 -14.24 0.21
N VAL A 54 -13.93 -13.95 0.40
CA VAL A 54 -13.08 -13.30 -0.60
C VAL A 54 -12.06 -14.33 -1.08
N SER A 55 -11.86 -14.41 -2.38
CA SER A 55 -10.82 -15.25 -2.96
C SER A 55 -9.67 -14.39 -3.44
N PHE A 56 -8.46 -14.72 -2.99
CA PHE A 56 -7.21 -14.07 -3.41
C PHE A 56 -6.56 -14.77 -4.61
N PHE A 57 -7.18 -15.84 -5.10
CA PHE A 57 -6.84 -16.50 -6.36
C PHE A 57 -8.09 -16.65 -7.22
N GLY A 58 -8.06 -16.13 -8.44
CA GLY A 58 -9.17 -16.21 -9.39
C GLY A 58 -9.10 -17.47 -10.28
N LEU A 59 -10.25 -18.04 -10.67
CA LEU A 59 -10.31 -19.16 -11.62
C LEU A 59 -9.59 -18.87 -12.94
N GLY A 60 -9.51 -17.60 -13.32
CA GLY A 60 -8.71 -17.15 -14.46
C GLY A 60 -7.20 -17.18 -14.25
N GLY A 61 -6.70 -17.52 -13.07
CA GLY A 61 -5.28 -17.53 -12.73
C GLY A 61 -4.74 -16.18 -12.24
N ALA A 62 -5.60 -15.20 -11.94
CA ALA A 62 -5.18 -13.93 -11.34
C ALA A 62 -4.96 -14.11 -9.83
N THR A 63 -3.88 -13.55 -9.30
CA THR A 63 -3.54 -13.54 -7.89
C THR A 63 -2.68 -12.32 -7.54
N PHE A 64 -2.21 -12.25 -6.29
CA PHE A 64 -1.42 -11.13 -5.79
C PHE A 64 0.05 -11.50 -5.62
N LEU A 65 0.93 -10.53 -5.86
CA LEU A 65 2.39 -10.73 -5.79
C LEU A 65 2.84 -11.28 -4.44
N ASN A 66 2.27 -10.81 -3.33
CA ASN A 66 2.64 -11.24 -1.99
C ASN A 66 2.24 -12.71 -1.67
N LEU A 67 1.38 -13.31 -2.48
CA LEU A 67 1.01 -14.73 -2.35
C LEU A 67 1.86 -15.63 -3.27
N LEU A 68 2.64 -15.05 -4.15
CA LEU A 68 3.39 -15.77 -5.18
C LEU A 68 4.33 -16.83 -4.61
N PRO A 69 5.10 -16.60 -3.52
CA PRO A 69 5.96 -17.62 -2.93
C PRO A 69 5.19 -18.90 -2.56
N GLU A 70 4.06 -18.78 -1.85
CA GLU A 70 3.22 -19.91 -1.45
C GLU A 70 2.55 -20.58 -2.66
N VAL A 71 2.13 -19.80 -3.65
CA VAL A 71 1.56 -20.34 -4.90
C VAL A 71 2.59 -21.16 -5.67
N ILE A 72 3.83 -20.68 -5.79
CA ILE A 72 4.92 -21.39 -6.48
C ILE A 72 5.21 -22.73 -5.77
N GLU A 73 5.30 -22.76 -4.43
CA GLU A 73 5.51 -23.99 -3.67
C GLU A 73 4.42 -25.02 -3.96
N ILE A 74 3.15 -24.60 -4.02
CA ILE A 74 2.03 -25.46 -4.34
C ILE A 74 2.14 -25.99 -5.78
N LEU A 75 2.45 -25.15 -6.74
CA LEU A 75 2.58 -25.53 -8.15
C LEU A 75 3.72 -26.55 -8.34
N ILE A 76 4.87 -26.31 -7.73
CA ILE A 76 6.01 -27.26 -7.78
C ILE A 76 5.62 -28.61 -7.14
N SER A 77 4.91 -28.58 -5.99
CA SER A 77 4.46 -29.82 -5.32
C SER A 77 3.47 -30.63 -6.17
N GLN A 78 2.74 -29.98 -7.08
CA GLN A 78 1.81 -30.61 -8.04
C GLN A 78 2.49 -30.98 -9.37
N GLY A 79 3.80 -30.83 -9.48
CA GLY A 79 4.56 -31.22 -10.67
C GLY A 79 4.59 -30.18 -11.78
N TYR A 80 4.26 -28.94 -11.49
CA TYR A 80 4.44 -27.85 -12.45
C TYR A 80 5.88 -27.35 -12.46
N ASP A 81 6.30 -26.87 -13.63
CA ASP A 81 7.58 -26.18 -13.87
C ASP A 81 7.27 -24.71 -14.19
N PRO A 82 7.28 -23.82 -13.18
CA PRO A 82 6.88 -22.43 -13.35
C PRO A 82 7.98 -21.60 -14.03
N VAL A 83 7.63 -20.89 -15.10
CA VAL A 83 8.49 -19.90 -15.75
C VAL A 83 7.99 -18.50 -15.42
N LEU A 84 8.88 -17.67 -14.89
CA LEU A 84 8.57 -16.31 -14.46
C LEU A 84 8.85 -15.31 -15.58
N GLU A 85 7.88 -14.43 -15.86
CA GLU A 85 8.00 -13.24 -16.66
C GLU A 85 7.63 -12.02 -15.83
N ASP A 86 8.62 -11.16 -15.58
CA ASP A 86 8.40 -9.92 -14.81
C ASP A 86 8.27 -8.74 -15.79
N LEU A 87 7.07 -8.15 -15.84
CA LEU A 87 6.76 -7.02 -16.72
C LEU A 87 6.88 -5.67 -16.01
N ARG A 88 7.28 -5.66 -14.73
CA ARG A 88 7.42 -4.42 -13.98
C ARG A 88 8.58 -3.59 -14.52
N ILE A 89 8.35 -2.30 -14.58
CA ILE A 89 9.42 -1.33 -14.75
C ILE A 89 9.98 -1.09 -13.35
N SER A 90 11.06 -1.80 -13.02
CA SER A 90 11.73 -1.64 -11.73
C SER A 90 12.74 -0.50 -11.81
N GLU A 91 12.44 0.62 -11.17
CA GLU A 91 13.48 1.57 -10.78
C GLU A 91 13.99 1.15 -9.39
N PRO A 92 15.29 0.87 -9.23
CA PRO A 92 15.83 0.50 -7.93
C PRO A 92 15.71 1.69 -6.99
N LEU A 93 14.95 1.51 -5.92
CA LEU A 93 14.87 2.47 -4.83
C LEU A 93 16.04 2.19 -3.87
N GLU A 94 16.99 3.09 -3.82
CA GLU A 94 18.13 3.02 -2.89
C GLU A 94 17.91 3.99 -1.74
N PHE A 95 17.88 3.46 -0.53
CA PHE A 95 17.69 4.23 0.68
C PHE A 95 18.88 4.06 1.61
N ASP A 96 19.39 5.18 2.11
CA ASP A 96 20.34 5.17 3.23
C ASP A 96 19.60 4.92 4.54
N LYS A 97 20.23 4.19 5.45
CA LYS A 97 19.69 4.01 6.81
C LYS A 97 19.67 5.34 7.54
N VAL A 98 18.59 5.55 8.29
CA VAL A 98 18.45 6.72 9.14
C VAL A 98 19.02 6.48 10.55
N SER A 99 19.43 7.54 11.21
CA SER A 99 19.81 7.58 12.64
C SER A 99 18.85 8.47 13.43
N GLU A 100 19.04 8.54 14.73
CA GLU A 100 18.25 9.41 15.62
C GLU A 100 18.32 10.88 15.20
N ASP A 101 19.45 11.32 14.67
CA ASP A 101 19.72 12.68 14.23
C ASP A 101 19.32 12.97 12.77
N TYR A 102 18.44 12.16 12.18
CA TYR A 102 18.02 12.30 10.77
C TYR A 102 17.56 13.72 10.42
N TRP A 103 16.88 14.41 11.35
CA TRP A 103 16.38 15.76 11.17
C TRP A 103 17.44 16.86 11.41
N GLY A 104 18.66 16.47 11.80
CA GLY A 104 19.81 17.37 11.98
C GLY A 104 19.56 18.42 13.07
N ASP A 105 19.75 19.69 12.71
CA ASP A 105 19.58 20.82 13.64
C ASP A 105 18.15 21.39 13.67
N GLN A 106 17.21 20.76 13.00
CA GLN A 106 15.82 21.20 13.00
C GLN A 106 15.20 21.06 14.39
N SER A 107 14.48 22.09 14.83
CA SER A 107 13.80 22.13 16.12
C SER A 107 12.30 22.24 15.95
N TRP A 108 11.56 21.76 16.95
CA TRP A 108 10.11 21.89 16.99
C TRP A 108 9.70 23.37 17.02
N PRO A 109 8.68 23.75 16.23
CA PRO A 109 8.23 25.14 16.13
C PRO A 109 7.57 25.65 17.41
N GLU A 110 7.41 26.99 17.50
CA GLU A 110 6.62 27.61 18.55
C GLU A 110 5.17 27.08 18.51
N GLY A 111 4.63 26.82 19.70
CA GLY A 111 3.29 26.21 19.85
C GLY A 111 3.29 24.69 19.95
N HIS A 112 4.34 24.00 19.52
CA HIS A 112 4.50 22.58 19.77
C HIS A 112 4.89 22.29 21.23
N ARG A 113 4.44 21.16 21.81
CA ARG A 113 4.75 20.79 23.22
C ARG A 113 6.25 20.66 23.53
N PHE A 114 7.08 20.47 22.51
CA PHE A 114 8.55 20.39 22.58
C PHE A 114 9.22 21.60 21.91
N ALA A 115 8.54 22.75 21.85
CA ALA A 115 9.04 23.94 21.17
C ALA A 115 10.50 24.26 21.54
N GLY A 116 11.33 24.46 20.52
CA GLY A 116 12.77 24.76 20.69
C GLY A 116 13.66 23.53 20.90
N GLU A 117 13.13 22.37 21.23
CA GLU A 117 13.93 21.14 21.30
C GLU A 117 14.23 20.61 19.88
N LYS A 118 15.43 20.03 19.71
CA LYS A 118 15.79 19.38 18.43
C LYS A 118 14.88 18.20 18.15
N ILE A 119 14.48 18.06 16.88
CA ILE A 119 13.71 16.92 16.42
C ILE A 119 14.64 15.71 16.34
N ARG A 120 14.38 14.70 17.16
CA ARG A 120 15.13 13.45 17.19
C ARG A 120 14.19 12.26 17.11
N LEU A 121 14.60 11.24 16.37
CA LEU A 121 13.92 9.96 16.37
C LEU A 121 14.39 9.13 17.58
N ARG A 122 13.49 8.43 18.23
CA ARG A 122 13.83 7.43 19.24
C ARG A 122 14.34 6.15 18.56
N ASP A 123 15.08 5.32 19.30
CA ASP A 123 15.61 4.04 18.81
C ASP A 123 14.55 3.16 18.16
N ASP A 124 13.36 3.05 18.79
CA ASP A 124 12.25 2.27 18.28
C ASP A 124 11.69 2.85 16.95
N GLN A 125 11.71 4.17 16.79
CA GLN A 125 11.29 4.85 15.56
C GLN A 125 12.32 4.67 14.43
N VAL A 126 13.61 4.75 14.75
CA VAL A 126 14.71 4.48 13.82
C VAL A 126 14.62 3.04 13.30
N GLU A 127 14.39 2.08 14.19
CA GLU A 127 14.23 0.67 13.79
C GLU A 127 13.07 0.48 12.82
N VAL A 128 11.90 1.05 13.12
CA VAL A 128 10.70 0.96 12.27
C VAL A 128 10.93 1.59 10.90
N VAL A 129 11.53 2.79 10.85
CA VAL A 129 11.83 3.48 9.58
C VAL A 129 12.81 2.63 8.77
N ASN A 130 13.90 2.15 9.35
CA ASN A 130 14.89 1.36 8.63
C ASN A 130 14.35 0.02 8.13
N LYS A 131 13.47 -0.64 8.88
CA LYS A 131 12.77 -1.86 8.40
C LYS A 131 11.89 -1.58 7.17
N PHE A 132 11.22 -0.43 7.12
CA PHE A 132 10.49 -0.03 5.93
C PHE A 132 11.43 0.21 4.74
N LEU A 133 12.56 0.88 4.96
CA LEU A 133 13.52 1.17 3.89
C LEU A 133 14.16 -0.12 3.31
N GLU A 134 14.30 -1.16 4.13
CA GLU A 134 14.76 -2.49 3.68
C GLU A 134 13.66 -3.25 2.91
N ASN A 135 12.39 -3.05 3.25
CA ASN A 135 11.25 -3.67 2.57
C ASN A 135 10.05 -2.70 2.49
N PRO A 136 9.99 -1.84 1.47
CA PRO A 136 8.93 -0.83 1.33
C PRO A 136 7.51 -1.40 1.17
N GLN A 137 7.37 -2.67 0.78
CA GLN A 137 6.08 -3.38 0.73
C GLN A 137 5.83 -4.19 1.99
N CYS A 138 5.66 -3.53 3.13
CA CYS A 138 5.44 -4.19 4.40
C CYS A 138 4.22 -3.64 5.16
N ILE A 139 3.70 -4.44 6.08
CA ILE A 139 2.76 -4.01 7.12
C ILE A 139 3.52 -3.95 8.43
N GLN A 140 3.44 -2.82 9.12
CA GLN A 140 4.06 -2.62 10.41
C GLN A 140 2.99 -2.41 11.48
N GLU A 141 2.97 -3.29 12.48
CA GLU A 141 2.12 -3.14 13.64
C GLU A 141 2.84 -2.31 14.72
N ILE A 142 2.34 -1.11 14.95
CA ILE A 142 2.97 -0.13 15.82
C ILE A 142 1.97 0.34 16.88
N ALA A 143 2.38 0.32 18.15
CA ALA A 143 1.55 0.69 19.27
C ALA A 143 1.01 2.13 19.17
N THR A 144 -0.14 2.40 19.79
CA THR A 144 -0.67 3.76 19.92
C THR A 144 0.29 4.60 20.79
N GLY A 145 0.54 5.84 20.39
CA GLY A 145 1.47 6.73 21.10
C GLY A 145 2.95 6.55 20.76
N ALA A 146 3.32 5.57 19.93
CA ALA A 146 4.72 5.36 19.50
C ALA A 146 5.25 6.44 18.53
N GLY A 147 4.43 7.42 18.13
CA GLY A 147 4.84 8.49 17.21
C GLY A 147 4.81 8.09 15.74
N LYS A 148 3.75 7.37 15.33
CA LYS A 148 3.57 6.96 13.92
C LYS A 148 3.74 8.12 12.94
N THR A 149 3.26 9.30 13.29
CA THR A 149 3.26 10.47 12.40
C THR A 149 4.67 10.95 12.10
N ILE A 150 5.56 11.03 13.11
CA ILE A 150 6.95 11.43 12.85
C ILE A 150 7.70 10.40 12.00
N MET A 151 7.44 9.09 12.20
CA MET A 151 8.00 8.04 11.35
C MET A 151 7.48 8.16 9.91
N THR A 152 6.17 8.40 9.72
CA THR A 152 5.58 8.62 8.39
C THR A 152 6.14 9.88 7.73
N ALA A 153 6.29 10.98 8.48
CA ALA A 153 6.92 12.21 7.98
C ALA A 153 8.37 11.97 7.56
N THR A 154 9.13 11.21 8.35
CA THR A 154 10.52 10.82 8.01
C THR A 154 10.57 10.01 6.73
N LEU A 155 9.72 9.00 6.58
CA LEU A 155 9.63 8.20 5.34
C LEU A 155 9.22 9.07 4.15
N SER A 156 8.25 9.96 4.32
CA SER A 156 7.82 10.88 3.27
C SER A 156 8.97 11.79 2.82
N LYS A 157 9.76 12.31 3.76
CA LYS A 157 10.95 13.12 3.48
C LYS A 157 12.02 12.35 2.71
N ILE A 158 12.29 11.11 3.09
CA ILE A 158 13.26 10.24 2.41
C ILE A 158 12.82 9.96 0.96
N CYS A 159 11.53 9.77 0.74
CA CYS A 159 10.98 9.46 -0.58
C CYS A 159 10.93 10.67 -1.54
N GLU A 160 11.13 11.90 -1.08
CA GLU A 160 11.09 13.11 -1.92
C GLU A 160 12.03 13.02 -3.14
N LYS A 161 13.19 12.38 -3.00
CA LYS A 161 14.15 12.19 -4.09
C LYS A 161 13.60 11.33 -5.25
N TYR A 162 12.55 10.53 -5.00
CA TYR A 162 11.91 9.69 -6.00
C TYR A 162 10.58 10.25 -6.50
N GLY A 163 9.99 11.19 -5.78
CA GLY A 163 8.74 11.80 -6.20
C GLY A 163 7.85 12.26 -5.05
N ARG A 164 6.57 12.40 -5.35
CA ARG A 164 5.56 12.83 -4.39
C ARG A 164 5.01 11.65 -3.60
N SER A 165 4.61 11.88 -2.36
CA SER A 165 3.97 10.86 -1.53
C SER A 165 2.49 11.15 -1.28
N ILE A 166 1.71 10.06 -1.14
CA ILE A 166 0.31 10.11 -0.72
C ILE A 166 0.19 9.35 0.59
N ILE A 167 -0.29 10.04 1.62
CA ILE A 167 -0.53 9.49 2.94
C ILE A 167 -2.04 9.28 3.11
N VAL A 168 -2.46 8.02 3.22
CA VAL A 168 -3.88 7.67 3.36
C VAL A 168 -4.20 7.38 4.82
N VAL A 169 -5.16 8.13 5.37
CA VAL A 169 -5.60 7.98 6.77
C VAL A 169 -7.10 7.66 6.84
N PRO A 170 -7.56 7.02 7.93
CA PRO A 170 -8.93 6.51 8.03
C PRO A 170 -10.03 7.58 8.02
N ASN A 171 -9.78 8.76 8.59
CA ASN A 171 -10.80 9.78 8.83
C ASN A 171 -10.25 11.20 8.77
N LYS A 172 -11.18 12.17 8.76
CA LYS A 172 -10.91 13.61 8.64
C LYS A 172 -10.02 14.14 9.79
N SER A 173 -10.29 13.78 11.03
CA SER A 173 -9.53 14.28 12.18
C SER A 173 -8.06 13.86 12.10
N LEU A 174 -7.78 12.65 11.59
CA LEU A 174 -6.40 12.21 11.37
C LEU A 174 -5.74 12.91 10.18
N VAL A 175 -6.49 13.36 9.16
CA VAL A 175 -5.93 14.22 8.10
C VAL A 175 -5.41 15.51 8.70
N GLU A 176 -6.25 16.21 9.49
CA GLU A 176 -5.91 17.50 10.11
C GLU A 176 -4.73 17.38 11.07
N GLN A 177 -4.72 16.34 11.92
CA GLN A 177 -3.60 16.09 12.83
C GLN A 177 -2.30 15.76 12.08
N THR A 178 -2.36 14.90 11.06
CA THR A 178 -1.18 14.52 10.28
C THR A 178 -0.63 15.71 9.49
N GLU A 179 -1.52 16.57 8.95
CA GLU A 179 -1.14 17.82 8.28
C GLU A 179 -0.35 18.74 9.24
N GLU A 180 -0.88 18.97 10.44
CA GLU A 180 -0.21 19.79 11.46
C GLU A 180 1.18 19.24 11.81
N ASP A 181 1.29 17.93 12.05
CA ASP A 181 2.55 17.28 12.37
C ASP A 181 3.56 17.38 11.22
N PHE A 182 3.12 17.26 9.96
CA PHE A 182 3.97 17.39 8.77
C PHE A 182 4.46 18.84 8.58
N VAL A 183 3.58 19.82 8.81
CA VAL A 183 3.94 21.24 8.79
C VAL A 183 4.95 21.55 9.90
N ASN A 184 4.76 21.00 11.09
CA ASN A 184 5.65 21.19 12.23
C ASN A 184 7.08 20.69 11.97
N VAL A 185 7.25 19.70 11.11
CA VAL A 185 8.59 19.23 10.69
C VAL A 185 9.03 19.82 9.33
N GLY A 186 8.34 20.86 8.85
CA GLY A 186 8.75 21.65 7.68
C GLY A 186 8.52 20.97 6.32
N LEU A 187 7.61 20.00 6.22
CA LEU A 187 7.29 19.37 4.95
C LEU A 187 6.28 20.19 4.14
N ASP A 188 6.44 20.19 2.81
CA ASP A 188 5.48 20.77 1.86
C ASP A 188 4.28 19.82 1.68
N VAL A 189 3.22 20.07 2.42
CA VAL A 189 2.06 19.20 2.52
C VAL A 189 0.77 19.89 2.07
N GLY A 190 -0.09 19.16 1.40
CA GLY A 190 -1.46 19.53 1.11
C GLY A 190 -2.42 18.41 1.51
N VAL A 191 -3.70 18.73 1.58
CA VAL A 191 -4.72 17.75 1.98
C VAL A 191 -5.79 17.57 0.91
N TYR A 192 -6.30 16.35 0.81
CA TYR A 192 -7.37 16.00 -0.13
C TYR A 192 -8.51 15.23 0.57
N TYR A 193 -9.44 15.97 1.12
CA TYR A 193 -10.67 15.44 1.72
C TYR A 193 -11.79 16.47 1.75
N GLY A 194 -13.06 16.04 1.84
CA GLY A 194 -14.20 16.93 1.93
C GLY A 194 -14.14 18.06 0.91
N ASP A 195 -14.17 19.30 1.37
CA ASP A 195 -14.09 20.51 0.54
C ASP A 195 -12.66 20.98 0.28
N ARG A 196 -11.68 20.49 1.04
CA ARG A 196 -10.25 20.80 0.83
C ARG A 196 -9.66 19.91 -0.24
N LYS A 197 -9.17 20.48 -1.32
CA LYS A 197 -8.66 19.81 -2.53
C LYS A 197 -7.30 20.38 -2.93
N GLU A 198 -6.35 20.31 -2.04
CA GLU A 198 -5.01 20.87 -2.20
C GLU A 198 -4.07 19.85 -2.88
N LEU A 199 -4.10 19.84 -4.21
CA LEU A 199 -3.21 19.01 -5.03
C LEU A 199 -1.97 19.81 -5.46
N GLY A 200 -0.91 19.07 -5.85
CA GLY A 200 0.31 19.66 -6.40
C GLY A 200 1.41 19.91 -5.38
N ARG A 201 1.18 19.63 -4.10
CA ARG A 201 2.22 19.63 -3.06
C ARG A 201 3.10 18.38 -3.16
N THR A 202 4.25 18.42 -2.50
CA THR A 202 5.19 17.29 -2.44
C THR A 202 4.56 16.09 -1.72
N HIS A 203 3.82 16.36 -0.65
CA HIS A 203 3.08 15.34 0.10
C HIS A 203 1.59 15.66 0.09
N THR A 204 0.75 14.64 -0.06
CA THR A 204 -0.70 14.80 0.01
C THR A 204 -1.28 13.84 1.03
N ILE A 205 -1.97 14.39 2.04
CA ILE A 205 -2.69 13.59 3.04
C ILE A 205 -4.15 13.51 2.65
N CYS A 206 -4.71 12.31 2.59
CA CYS A 206 -6.09 12.11 2.18
C CYS A 206 -6.78 10.98 2.96
N THR A 207 -8.10 10.91 2.85
CA THR A 207 -8.85 9.72 3.26
C THR A 207 -8.98 8.76 2.09
N TRP A 208 -9.08 7.46 2.37
CA TRP A 208 -9.30 6.45 1.33
C TRP A 208 -10.57 6.69 0.51
N GLN A 209 -11.62 7.26 1.13
CA GLN A 209 -12.87 7.61 0.43
C GLN A 209 -12.63 8.69 -0.64
N SER A 210 -11.86 9.72 -0.28
CA SER A 210 -11.52 10.80 -1.20
C SER A 210 -10.66 10.33 -2.35
N LEU A 211 -9.69 9.45 -2.07
CA LEU A 211 -8.83 8.84 -3.09
C LEU A 211 -9.64 7.97 -4.07
N ASN A 212 -10.58 7.17 -3.56
CA ASN A 212 -11.45 6.33 -4.38
C ASN A 212 -12.39 7.17 -5.29
N ILE A 213 -12.84 8.34 -4.83
CA ILE A 213 -13.64 9.27 -5.66
C ILE A 213 -12.76 9.84 -6.79
N LEU A 214 -11.51 10.17 -6.49
CA LEU A 214 -10.58 10.70 -7.48
C LEU A 214 -10.28 9.66 -8.58
N ASP A 215 -10.02 8.40 -8.20
CA ASP A 215 -9.79 7.30 -9.12
C ASP A 215 -11.00 7.07 -10.05
N LYS A 216 -12.22 7.09 -9.50
CA LYS A 216 -13.44 6.96 -10.32
C LYS A 216 -13.61 8.12 -11.32
N LYS A 217 -13.29 9.33 -10.92
CA LYS A 217 -13.35 10.52 -11.83
C LYS A 217 -12.31 10.41 -12.94
N SER A 218 -11.12 9.97 -12.63
CA SER A 218 -10.04 9.77 -13.60
C SER A 218 -10.41 8.72 -14.65
N LYS A 219 -10.99 7.58 -14.23
CA LYS A 219 -11.46 6.52 -15.15
C LYS A 219 -12.60 7.01 -16.06
N ASN A 220 -13.57 7.72 -15.52
CA ASN A 220 -14.67 8.26 -16.35
C ASN A 220 -14.16 9.30 -17.36
N ALA A 221 -13.15 10.12 -17.01
CA ALA A 221 -12.57 11.09 -17.94
C ALA A 221 -11.77 10.42 -19.07
N SER A 222 -11.15 9.25 -18.83
CA SER A 222 -10.49 8.49 -19.90
C SER A 222 -11.51 7.82 -20.85
N ASP A 223 -12.61 7.30 -20.31
CA ASP A 223 -13.67 6.69 -21.13
C ASP A 223 -14.36 7.72 -22.05
N ASP A 224 -14.53 8.96 -21.57
CA ASP A 224 -15.11 10.05 -22.39
C ASP A 224 -14.14 10.52 -23.52
N SER A 225 -12.83 10.42 -23.32
CA SER A 225 -11.84 10.75 -24.35
C SER A 225 -11.79 9.72 -25.49
N ASP A 226 -12.03 8.44 -25.18
CA ASP A 226 -12.06 7.36 -26.16
C ASP A 226 -13.35 7.35 -27.02
N GLN A 227 -14.41 8.07 -26.59
CA GLN A 227 -15.65 8.22 -27.36
C GLN A 227 -15.62 9.40 -28.36
N LEU A 228 -14.55 10.21 -28.34
CA LEU A 228 -14.38 11.37 -29.21
C LEU A 228 -13.38 11.17 -30.35
N THR A 229 -12.88 9.94 -30.54
CA THR A 229 -12.05 9.49 -31.66
C THR A 229 -12.80 8.47 -32.50
#